data_bec45835636fdec36427ea9c7044737a
#
_entry.id   bec45835636fdec36427ea9c7044737a
#
_cell.length_a   1.000
_cell.length_b   1.000
_cell.length_c   1.000
_cell.angle_alpha   90.00
_cell.angle_beta   90.00
_cell.angle_gamma   90.00
#
_symmetry.space_group_name_H-M   'P 1'
#
loop_
_entity.id
_entity.type
_entity.pdbx_description
1 polymer ?
#
loop_
_entity_poly.entity_id
_entity_poly.type
_entity_poly.pdbx_seq_one_letter_code
_entity_poly.pdbx_strand_id
1 'polypeptide(L)'
;MQPEKKMKRLENRELFQDFNRTIASVLFEENTYPWEVLPKIHDFIMEVGMLLSKDEYEEVKEHVWVAKSAMVAPTAYINGPAIIGPDAEIRHCAFIRGNAIVGEGAVVGNSTELKNVILFDKVQVPHYNYVGDSILGYKSHMGAGSITSNVKSDKKLVEVHLDDTKIETHMKKIGAILGDYVEVGCGSILNPGTIVGRHSNIYPLSSVRGYVAGHSIYKLSLIHI
;
A
#
# COMPACT_ATOMS: atom_id res chain seq x y z
N MET A 1 3.28 29.32 2.81
CA MET A 1 2.63 28.43 3.82
C MET A 1 3.70 28.00 4.78
N GLN A 2 3.45 28.07 6.11
CA GLN A 2 4.45 27.71 7.13
C GLN A 2 4.87 26.22 6.98
N PRO A 3 6.16 25.87 7.19
CA PRO A 3 6.67 24.50 6.99
C PRO A 3 5.87 23.42 7.71
N GLU A 4 5.47 23.65 8.96
CA GLU A 4 4.65 22.72 9.76
C GLU A 4 3.30 22.40 9.12
N LYS A 5 2.63 23.43 8.53
CA LYS A 5 1.35 23.25 7.85
C LYS A 5 1.48 22.45 6.54
N LYS A 6 2.67 22.47 5.92
CA LYS A 6 2.98 21.64 4.74
C LYS A 6 3.14 20.17 5.14
N MET A 7 3.92 19.89 6.19
CA MET A 7 4.20 18.52 6.66
C MET A 7 2.93 17.78 7.10
N LYS A 8 1.96 18.51 7.67
CA LYS A 8 0.69 17.93 8.10
C LYS A 8 -0.02 17.15 6.99
N ARG A 9 0.10 17.55 5.73
CA ARG A 9 -0.50 16.86 4.57
C ARG A 9 -0.01 15.42 4.37
N LEU A 10 1.11 15.06 4.97
CA LEU A 10 1.73 13.73 4.86
C LEU A 10 1.42 12.84 6.06
N GLU A 11 0.73 13.37 7.08
CA GLU A 11 0.40 12.62 8.28
C GLU A 11 -0.63 11.52 7.99
N ASN A 12 -0.58 10.45 8.77
CA ASN A 12 -1.51 9.34 8.66
C ASN A 12 -2.98 9.80 8.65
N ARG A 13 -3.34 10.74 9.54
CA ARG A 13 -4.72 11.26 9.68
C ARG A 13 -5.21 12.07 8.48
N GLU A 14 -4.30 12.60 7.67
CA GLU A 14 -4.65 13.32 6.45
C GLU A 14 -4.79 12.36 5.25
N LEU A 15 -4.13 11.21 5.28
CA LEU A 15 -4.16 10.22 4.21
C LEU A 15 -5.23 9.14 4.43
N PHE A 16 -5.48 8.76 5.67
CA PHE A 16 -6.42 7.71 6.04
C PHE A 16 -7.48 8.26 7.00
N GLN A 17 -8.74 8.15 6.59
CA GLN A 17 -9.85 8.76 7.30
C GLN A 17 -10.29 7.97 8.52
N ASP A 18 -10.16 6.66 8.44
CA ASP A 18 -10.59 5.72 9.49
C ASP A 18 -9.56 4.57 9.58
N PHE A 19 -8.78 4.56 10.65
CA PHE A 19 -7.77 3.52 10.86
C PHE A 19 -8.40 2.15 11.16
N ASN A 20 -9.67 2.08 11.59
CA ASN A 20 -10.37 0.81 11.78
C ASN A 20 -10.63 0.06 10.46
N ARG A 21 -10.26 0.64 9.31
CA ARG A 21 -10.26 -0.01 8.00
C ARG A 21 -9.02 -0.87 7.75
N THR A 22 -8.31 -1.22 8.78
CA THR A 22 -7.22 -2.22 8.76
C THR A 22 -7.02 -2.81 10.15
N ILE A 23 -6.66 -4.08 10.22
CA ILE A 23 -6.28 -4.73 11.48
C ILE A 23 -5.02 -4.07 12.11
N ALA A 24 -4.25 -3.36 11.30
CA ALA A 24 -3.02 -2.67 11.72
C ALA A 24 -3.26 -1.24 12.24
N SER A 25 -4.49 -0.88 12.66
CA SER A 25 -4.86 0.47 13.11
C SER A 25 -3.89 1.08 14.11
N VAL A 26 -3.45 0.31 15.09
CA VAL A 26 -2.53 0.75 16.14
C VAL A 26 -1.20 1.29 15.58
N LEU A 27 -0.69 0.70 14.50
CA LEU A 27 0.53 1.19 13.86
C LEU A 27 0.38 2.61 13.31
N PHE A 28 -0.82 2.98 12.86
CA PHE A 28 -1.11 4.32 12.35
C PHE A 28 -1.42 5.32 13.46
N GLU A 29 -1.97 4.86 14.57
CA GLU A 29 -2.22 5.68 15.76
C GLU A 29 -0.92 6.09 16.47
N GLU A 30 0.04 5.17 16.55
CA GLU A 30 1.32 5.36 17.23
C GLU A 30 2.39 6.09 16.39
N ASN A 31 2.16 6.27 15.10
CA ASN A 31 3.11 6.90 14.19
C ASN A 31 2.49 8.11 13.50
N THR A 32 3.31 9.12 13.25
CA THR A 32 2.85 10.35 12.58
C THR A 32 2.77 10.16 11.07
N TYR A 33 3.80 9.56 10.49
CA TYR A 33 3.92 9.41 9.05
C TYR A 33 3.81 7.95 8.60
N PRO A 34 3.20 7.67 7.43
CA PRO A 34 2.95 6.30 7.00
C PRO A 34 4.23 5.50 6.71
N TRP A 35 5.31 6.13 6.30
CA TRP A 35 6.57 5.40 6.06
C TRP A 35 7.20 4.86 7.35
N GLU A 36 6.87 5.43 8.53
CA GLU A 36 7.32 4.95 9.84
C GLU A 36 6.68 3.60 10.21
N VAL A 37 5.57 3.26 9.56
CA VAL A 37 4.86 1.99 9.75
C VAL A 37 5.55 0.83 9.02
N LEU A 38 6.13 1.07 7.85
CA LEU A 38 6.70 0.03 6.99
C LEU A 38 7.70 -0.92 7.67
N PRO A 39 8.65 -0.46 8.50
CA PRO A 39 9.58 -1.35 9.19
C PRO A 39 8.93 -2.17 10.31
N LYS A 40 7.72 -1.83 10.75
CA LYS A 40 7.02 -2.48 11.86
C LYS A 40 6.07 -3.59 11.41
N ILE A 41 5.82 -3.73 10.11
CA ILE A 41 4.85 -4.68 9.55
C ILE A 41 5.17 -6.12 9.95
N HIS A 42 6.44 -6.52 9.87
CA HIS A 42 6.89 -7.87 10.20
C HIS A 42 6.51 -8.26 11.64
N ASP A 43 6.99 -7.47 12.59
CA ASP A 43 6.83 -7.76 14.03
C ASP A 43 5.34 -7.70 14.43
N PHE A 44 4.59 -6.75 13.85
CA PHE A 44 3.15 -6.67 14.05
C PHE A 44 2.41 -7.93 13.59
N ILE A 45 2.72 -8.44 12.40
CA ILE A 45 2.09 -9.67 11.89
C ILE A 45 2.44 -10.86 12.79
N MET A 46 3.70 -10.97 13.23
CA MET A 46 4.14 -12.06 14.11
C MET A 46 3.44 -12.04 15.46
N GLU A 47 3.22 -10.86 16.03
CA GLU A 47 2.53 -10.68 17.31
C GLU A 47 1.02 -10.94 17.17
N VAL A 48 0.37 -10.22 16.25
CA VAL A 48 -1.10 -10.25 16.11
C VAL A 48 -1.57 -11.57 15.52
N GLY A 49 -0.82 -12.16 14.59
CA GLY A 49 -1.17 -13.43 13.96
C GLY A 49 -1.43 -14.55 14.97
N MET A 50 -0.61 -14.63 16.01
CA MET A 50 -0.78 -15.61 17.09
C MET A 50 -2.02 -15.36 17.97
N LEU A 51 -2.54 -14.14 17.97
CA LEU A 51 -3.70 -13.73 18.78
C LEU A 51 -5.02 -13.80 18.00
N LEU A 52 -4.97 -14.06 16.68
CA LEU A 52 -6.16 -14.16 15.84
C LEU A 52 -7.08 -15.29 16.29
N SER A 53 -8.39 -15.03 16.28
CA SER A 53 -9.39 -16.03 16.64
C SER A 53 -9.32 -17.24 15.70
N LYS A 54 -9.15 -18.44 16.28
CA LYS A 54 -9.17 -19.68 15.52
C LYS A 54 -10.55 -20.02 14.94
N ASP A 55 -11.61 -19.33 15.39
CA ASP A 55 -12.93 -19.47 14.81
C ASP A 55 -13.04 -18.74 13.47
N GLU A 56 -12.26 -17.68 13.29
CA GLU A 56 -12.28 -16.83 12.10
C GLU A 56 -11.09 -17.05 11.17
N TYR A 57 -9.92 -17.41 11.70
CA TYR A 57 -8.67 -17.57 10.95
C TYR A 57 -8.09 -18.96 11.09
N GLU A 58 -7.34 -19.37 10.08
CA GLU A 58 -6.52 -20.56 10.05
C GLU A 58 -5.07 -20.21 9.68
N GLU A 59 -4.10 -20.79 10.40
CA GLU A 59 -2.70 -20.75 10.00
C GLU A 59 -2.47 -21.84 8.96
N VAL A 60 -2.61 -21.51 7.68
CA VAL A 60 -2.53 -22.46 6.55
C VAL A 60 -1.10 -22.89 6.22
N LYS A 61 -0.11 -22.13 6.67
CA LYS A 61 1.32 -22.36 6.55
C LYS A 61 2.00 -21.57 7.65
N GLU A 62 3.24 -21.91 7.99
CA GLU A 62 4.03 -21.20 9.00
C GLU A 62 3.97 -19.68 8.81
N HIS A 63 3.42 -18.99 9.82
CA HIS A 63 3.19 -17.55 9.85
C HIS A 63 2.32 -16.98 8.71
N VAL A 64 1.42 -17.79 8.17
CA VAL A 64 0.42 -17.37 7.17
C VAL A 64 -0.98 -17.61 7.72
N TRP A 65 -1.61 -16.56 8.21
CA TRP A 65 -2.97 -16.58 8.74
C TRP A 65 -3.96 -16.10 7.68
N VAL A 66 -4.92 -16.94 7.37
CA VAL A 66 -5.94 -16.67 6.35
C VAL A 66 -7.32 -16.75 6.99
N ALA A 67 -8.13 -15.73 6.80
CA ALA A 67 -9.52 -15.76 7.25
C ALA A 67 -10.29 -16.86 6.51
N LYS A 68 -11.13 -17.62 7.24
CA LYS A 68 -11.89 -18.75 6.69
C LYS A 68 -12.87 -18.36 5.59
N SER A 69 -13.29 -17.08 5.57
CA SER A 69 -14.15 -16.53 4.51
C SER A 69 -13.35 -16.02 3.30
N ALA A 70 -12.03 -15.95 3.39
CA ALA A 70 -11.21 -15.52 2.26
C ALA A 70 -11.13 -16.56 1.15
N MET A 71 -11.08 -16.11 -0.08
CA MET A 71 -10.93 -16.96 -1.25
C MET A 71 -9.48 -16.94 -1.75
N VAL A 72 -8.78 -18.05 -1.65
CA VAL A 72 -7.40 -18.18 -2.15
C VAL A 72 -7.36 -19.17 -3.31
N ALA A 73 -6.99 -18.69 -4.48
CA ALA A 73 -6.86 -19.54 -5.67
C ALA A 73 -5.73 -20.57 -5.50
N PRO A 74 -5.89 -21.81 -5.97
CA PRO A 74 -4.91 -22.89 -5.75
C PRO A 74 -3.54 -22.64 -6.40
N THR A 75 -3.44 -21.69 -7.32
CA THR A 75 -2.18 -21.29 -7.97
C THR A 75 -1.57 -20.03 -7.36
N ALA A 76 -2.19 -19.44 -6.36
CA ALA A 76 -1.58 -18.35 -5.59
C ALA A 76 -0.47 -18.90 -4.69
N TYR A 77 0.61 -18.13 -4.52
CA TYR A 77 1.69 -18.50 -3.63
C TYR A 77 1.86 -17.45 -2.54
N ILE A 78 1.73 -17.88 -1.29
CA ILE A 78 1.83 -17.00 -0.12
C ILE A 78 2.98 -17.45 0.74
N ASN A 79 3.97 -16.57 0.96
CA ASN A 79 4.98 -16.70 2.00
C ASN A 79 4.58 -15.87 3.23
N GLY A 80 4.95 -16.39 4.40
CA GLY A 80 4.85 -15.66 5.66
C GLY A 80 5.97 -14.61 5.89
N PRO A 81 5.81 -13.76 6.91
CA PRO A 81 4.57 -13.62 7.65
C PRO A 81 3.50 -12.87 6.84
N ALA A 82 2.25 -13.30 6.94
CA ALA A 82 1.13 -12.68 6.24
C ALA A 82 -0.20 -12.87 6.98
N ILE A 83 -1.06 -11.84 6.94
CA ILE A 83 -2.46 -11.93 7.37
C ILE A 83 -3.34 -11.61 6.17
N ILE A 84 -4.25 -12.52 5.83
CA ILE A 84 -5.25 -12.36 4.78
C ILE A 84 -6.61 -12.22 5.46
N GLY A 85 -7.20 -11.04 5.37
CA GLY A 85 -8.44 -10.65 6.06
C GLY A 85 -9.70 -11.34 5.52
N PRO A 86 -10.82 -11.16 6.24
CA PRO A 86 -12.11 -11.72 5.84
C PRO A 86 -12.53 -11.29 4.42
N ASP A 87 -13.17 -12.19 3.70
CA ASP A 87 -13.71 -11.95 2.35
C ASP A 87 -12.69 -11.42 1.33
N ALA A 88 -11.39 -11.47 1.67
CA ALA A 88 -10.33 -11.11 0.73
C ALA A 88 -10.23 -12.15 -0.40
N GLU A 89 -9.89 -11.68 -1.59
CA GLU A 89 -9.76 -12.51 -2.78
C GLU A 89 -8.31 -12.51 -3.27
N ILE A 90 -7.63 -13.66 -3.15
CA ILE A 90 -6.28 -13.89 -3.66
C ILE A 90 -6.41 -14.75 -4.92
N ARG A 91 -6.26 -14.11 -6.08
CA ARG A 91 -6.54 -14.72 -7.38
C ARG A 91 -5.39 -15.57 -7.91
N HIS A 92 -5.63 -16.22 -9.03
CA HIS A 92 -4.66 -17.09 -9.71
C HIS A 92 -3.32 -16.39 -9.95
N CYS A 93 -2.22 -17.11 -9.66
CA CYS A 93 -0.84 -16.64 -9.85
C CYS A 93 -0.45 -15.40 -9.06
N ALA A 94 -1.24 -14.99 -8.05
CA ALA A 94 -0.79 -13.95 -7.12
C ALA A 94 0.42 -14.44 -6.31
N PHE A 95 1.40 -13.56 -6.11
CA PHE A 95 2.61 -13.87 -5.34
C PHE A 95 2.76 -12.93 -4.15
N ILE A 96 2.48 -13.41 -2.95
CA ILE A 96 2.68 -12.69 -1.69
C ILE A 96 4.00 -13.14 -1.09
N ARG A 97 4.99 -12.24 -1.04
CA ARG A 97 6.37 -12.54 -0.63
C ARG A 97 6.60 -12.45 0.87
N GLY A 98 5.60 -12.07 1.64
CA GLY A 98 5.68 -11.89 3.08
C GLY A 98 5.71 -10.42 3.53
N ASN A 99 5.59 -10.25 4.84
CA ASN A 99 5.31 -8.97 5.50
C ASN A 99 4.09 -8.29 4.86
N ALA A 100 2.99 -9.05 4.70
CA ALA A 100 1.81 -8.59 4.00
C ALA A 100 0.57 -8.67 4.87
N ILE A 101 -0.15 -7.54 4.97
CA ILE A 101 -1.49 -7.47 5.56
C ILE A 101 -2.45 -7.12 4.43
N VAL A 102 -3.39 -8.01 4.18
CA VAL A 102 -4.46 -7.83 3.18
C VAL A 102 -5.76 -7.66 3.93
N GLY A 103 -6.38 -6.49 3.82
CA GLY A 103 -7.59 -6.11 4.54
C GLY A 103 -8.84 -6.87 4.08
N GLU A 104 -9.93 -6.65 4.82
CA GLU A 104 -11.25 -7.25 4.54
C GLU A 104 -11.74 -6.87 3.13
N GLY A 105 -12.19 -7.85 2.36
CA GLY A 105 -12.74 -7.66 1.02
C GLY A 105 -11.76 -7.06 0.01
N ALA A 106 -10.46 -7.10 0.31
CA ALA A 106 -9.44 -6.65 -0.64
C ALA A 106 -9.19 -7.69 -1.73
N VAL A 107 -8.79 -7.23 -2.91
CA VAL A 107 -8.53 -8.09 -4.07
C VAL A 107 -7.05 -8.01 -4.46
N VAL A 108 -6.36 -9.14 -4.37
CA VAL A 108 -5.01 -9.34 -4.90
C VAL A 108 -5.15 -10.21 -6.15
N GLY A 109 -5.05 -9.58 -7.31
CA GLY A 109 -5.46 -10.20 -8.55
C GLY A 109 -4.40 -11.02 -9.25
N ASN A 110 -4.72 -11.40 -10.49
CA ASN A 110 -3.86 -12.26 -11.29
C ASN A 110 -2.46 -11.67 -11.46
N SER A 111 -1.46 -12.50 -11.14
CA SER A 111 -0.03 -12.16 -11.30
C SER A 111 0.39 -10.85 -10.60
N THR A 112 -0.31 -10.51 -9.53
CA THR A 112 0.06 -9.38 -8.66
C THR A 112 1.07 -9.86 -7.63
N GLU A 113 2.15 -9.10 -7.46
CA GLU A 113 3.17 -9.36 -6.45
C GLU A 113 3.09 -8.36 -5.30
N LEU A 114 3.03 -8.88 -4.06
CA LEU A 114 3.05 -8.09 -2.84
C LEU A 114 4.31 -8.37 -2.01
N LYS A 115 4.93 -7.32 -1.46
CA LYS A 115 6.10 -7.45 -0.58
C LYS A 115 6.18 -6.27 0.40
N ASN A 116 6.12 -6.55 1.68
CA ASN A 116 6.17 -5.56 2.77
C ASN A 116 5.10 -4.46 2.59
N VAL A 117 3.82 -4.84 2.76
CA VAL A 117 2.67 -4.00 2.42
C VAL A 117 1.56 -4.08 3.46
N ILE A 118 0.80 -2.99 3.58
CA ILE A 118 -0.52 -2.98 4.19
C ILE A 118 -1.52 -2.55 3.11
N LEU A 119 -2.44 -3.44 2.76
CA LEU A 119 -3.64 -3.11 2.01
C LEU A 119 -4.79 -2.96 3.00
N PHE A 120 -5.38 -1.78 3.05
CA PHE A 120 -6.58 -1.56 3.86
C PHE A 120 -7.76 -2.33 3.27
N ASP A 121 -8.90 -2.32 3.96
CA ASP A 121 -10.11 -2.99 3.50
C ASP A 121 -10.53 -2.48 2.11
N LYS A 122 -11.02 -3.42 1.30
CA LYS A 122 -11.55 -3.17 -0.05
C LYS A 122 -10.58 -2.54 -1.03
N VAL A 123 -9.28 -2.61 -0.75
CA VAL A 123 -8.23 -2.26 -1.72
C VAL A 123 -8.25 -3.23 -2.89
N GLN A 124 -8.01 -2.72 -4.09
CA GLN A 124 -7.94 -3.55 -5.29
C GLN A 124 -6.62 -3.37 -6.03
N VAL A 125 -5.88 -4.47 -6.16
CA VAL A 125 -4.67 -4.59 -6.99
C VAL A 125 -4.85 -5.79 -7.94
N PRO A 126 -5.78 -5.68 -8.93
CA PRO A 126 -6.41 -6.84 -9.55
C PRO A 126 -5.62 -7.51 -10.67
N HIS A 127 -4.65 -6.83 -11.29
CA HIS A 127 -4.03 -7.33 -12.52
C HIS A 127 -2.58 -6.89 -12.71
N TYR A 128 -1.64 -7.85 -12.65
CA TYR A 128 -0.22 -7.62 -13.00
C TYR A 128 0.39 -6.41 -12.27
N ASN A 129 0.04 -6.24 -11.01
CA ASN A 129 0.59 -5.15 -10.22
C ASN A 129 1.84 -5.61 -9.47
N TYR A 130 2.79 -4.69 -9.26
CA TYR A 130 3.82 -4.85 -8.25
C TYR A 130 3.59 -3.83 -7.14
N VAL A 131 3.41 -4.31 -5.91
CA VAL A 131 3.22 -3.47 -4.73
C VAL A 131 4.27 -3.86 -3.69
N GLY A 132 5.28 -3.02 -3.57
CA GLY A 132 6.40 -3.27 -2.66
C GLY A 132 6.69 -2.09 -1.74
N ASP A 133 6.91 -2.38 -0.45
CA ASP A 133 7.21 -1.38 0.59
C ASP A 133 6.22 -0.20 0.55
N SER A 134 4.92 -0.54 0.58
CA SER A 134 3.82 0.38 0.26
C SER A 134 2.63 0.22 1.20
N ILE A 135 1.83 1.27 1.32
CA ILE A 135 0.58 1.26 2.08
C ILE A 135 -0.52 1.80 1.17
N LEU A 136 -1.60 1.04 1.02
CA LEU A 136 -2.75 1.39 0.20
C LEU A 136 -3.97 1.55 1.09
N GLY A 137 -4.53 2.77 1.14
CA GLY A 137 -5.67 3.15 1.98
C GLY A 137 -6.99 2.55 1.50
N TYR A 138 -8.01 2.70 2.32
CA TYR A 138 -9.34 2.13 2.13
C TYR A 138 -9.92 2.41 0.74
N LYS A 139 -10.38 1.35 0.06
CA LYS A 139 -10.94 1.42 -1.30
C LYS A 139 -10.03 2.06 -2.35
N SER A 140 -8.71 2.11 -2.14
CA SER A 140 -7.83 2.50 -3.23
C SER A 140 -7.69 1.39 -4.26
N HIS A 141 -7.44 1.78 -5.50
CA HIS A 141 -7.37 0.87 -6.63
C HIS A 141 -6.14 1.16 -7.50
N MET A 142 -5.47 0.12 -7.93
CA MET A 142 -4.38 0.20 -8.90
C MET A 142 -4.79 -0.50 -10.21
N GLY A 143 -4.91 0.24 -11.29
CA GLY A 143 -5.21 -0.28 -12.61
C GLY A 143 -4.16 -1.28 -13.11
N ALA A 144 -4.51 -2.06 -14.12
CA ALA A 144 -3.68 -3.13 -14.66
C ALA A 144 -2.27 -2.66 -15.03
N GLY A 145 -1.25 -3.41 -14.60
CA GLY A 145 0.16 -3.12 -14.91
C GLY A 145 0.72 -1.88 -14.21
N SER A 146 -0.02 -1.23 -13.30
CA SER A 146 0.56 -0.17 -12.49
C SER A 146 1.43 -0.75 -11.37
N ILE A 147 2.51 -0.06 -11.02
CA ILE A 147 3.52 -0.56 -10.09
C ILE A 147 4.00 0.51 -9.11
N THR A 148 4.41 0.08 -7.91
CA THR A 148 5.12 0.91 -6.95
C THR A 148 6.61 0.61 -7.02
N SER A 149 7.40 1.45 -7.70
CA SER A 149 8.85 1.33 -7.66
C SER A 149 9.37 1.71 -6.28
N ASN A 150 10.09 0.82 -5.61
CA ASN A 150 10.46 0.99 -4.20
C ASN A 150 11.95 1.26 -3.95
N VAL A 151 12.79 1.25 -4.99
CA VAL A 151 14.23 1.49 -4.90
C VAL A 151 14.65 2.58 -5.88
N LYS A 152 15.38 3.58 -5.39
CA LYS A 152 15.98 4.60 -6.27
C LYS A 152 17.12 3.99 -7.10
N SER A 153 17.28 4.44 -8.34
CA SER A 153 18.35 3.98 -9.24
C SER A 153 19.76 4.29 -8.72
N ASP A 154 19.91 5.40 -7.99
CA ASP A 154 21.15 5.79 -7.34
C ASP A 154 21.43 5.06 -6.01
N LYS A 155 20.50 4.20 -5.58
CA LYS A 155 20.52 3.39 -4.34
C LYS A 155 20.70 4.21 -3.04
N LYS A 156 20.48 5.51 -3.10
CA LYS A 156 20.43 6.37 -1.91
C LYS A 156 19.14 6.16 -1.12
N LEU A 157 19.08 6.74 0.07
CA LEU A 157 17.86 6.74 0.88
C LEU A 157 16.73 7.44 0.14
N VAL A 158 15.51 6.97 0.36
CA VAL A 158 14.31 7.56 -0.25
C VAL A 158 13.96 8.85 0.48
N GLU A 159 13.71 9.89 -0.28
CA GLU A 159 13.20 11.16 0.21
C GLU A 159 11.77 11.35 -0.30
N VAL A 160 10.88 11.85 0.54
CA VAL A 160 9.55 12.30 0.11
C VAL A 160 9.66 13.74 -0.38
N HIS A 161 9.23 13.97 -1.61
CA HIS A 161 9.23 15.30 -2.21
C HIS A 161 7.87 15.96 -1.99
N LEU A 162 7.86 17.08 -1.28
CA LEU A 162 6.69 17.89 -0.97
C LEU A 162 6.93 19.34 -1.41
N ASP A 163 6.33 19.75 -2.51
CA ASP A 163 6.62 21.03 -3.16
C ASP A 163 8.13 21.18 -3.42
N ASP A 164 8.77 22.21 -2.91
CA ASP A 164 10.22 22.46 -3.01
C ASP A 164 11.03 21.83 -1.85
N THR A 165 10.38 21.05 -0.99
CA THR A 165 11.01 20.45 0.20
C THR A 165 11.24 18.96 -0.01
N LYS A 166 12.38 18.47 0.46
CA LYS A 166 12.70 17.04 0.53
C LYS A 166 12.72 16.62 1.99
N ILE A 167 12.05 15.53 2.28
CA ILE A 167 11.92 14.98 3.62
C ILE A 167 12.67 13.65 3.66
N GLU A 168 13.66 13.55 4.50
CA GLU A 168 14.42 12.32 4.70
C GLU A 168 13.56 11.28 5.43
N THR A 169 13.52 10.07 4.89
CA THR A 169 12.80 8.95 5.49
C THR A 169 13.71 7.98 6.22
N HIS A 170 15.02 8.10 6.04
CA HIS A 170 16.05 7.19 6.53
C HIS A 170 15.92 5.75 6.02
N MET A 171 15.11 5.51 4.99
CA MET A 171 14.83 4.19 4.43
C MET A 171 15.40 4.02 3.03
N LYS A 172 15.90 2.83 2.74
CA LYS A 172 16.41 2.47 1.38
C LYS A 172 15.29 2.08 0.43
N LYS A 173 14.13 1.65 0.97
CA LYS A 173 13.00 1.14 0.18
C LYS A 173 11.71 1.74 0.70
N ILE A 174 11.05 2.49 -0.14
CA ILE A 174 9.67 2.95 0.03
C ILE A 174 9.07 2.97 -1.38
N GLY A 175 7.98 2.27 -1.58
CA GLY A 175 7.23 2.31 -2.82
C GLY A 175 6.32 3.54 -2.87
N ALA A 176 5.03 3.33 -2.69
CA ALA A 176 4.06 4.40 -2.66
C ALA A 176 3.10 4.29 -1.46
N ILE A 177 2.60 5.43 -1.04
CA ILE A 177 1.52 5.53 -0.06
C ILE A 177 0.32 6.12 -0.80
N LEU A 178 -0.78 5.37 -0.86
CA LEU A 178 -2.04 5.82 -1.43
C LEU A 178 -3.01 6.09 -0.29
N GLY A 179 -3.53 7.31 -0.21
CA GLY A 179 -4.61 7.63 0.70
C GLY A 179 -5.91 6.92 0.31
N ASP A 180 -6.95 7.08 1.13
CA ASP A 180 -8.24 6.44 0.88
C ASP A 180 -8.85 6.91 -0.46
N TYR A 181 -9.52 5.98 -1.16
CA TYR A 181 -10.23 6.23 -2.42
C TYR A 181 -9.34 6.78 -3.55
N VAL A 182 -8.06 6.46 -3.54
CA VAL A 182 -7.16 6.82 -4.65
C VAL A 182 -7.35 5.84 -5.80
N GLU A 183 -7.45 6.38 -7.02
CA GLU A 183 -7.55 5.62 -8.26
C GLU A 183 -6.26 5.81 -9.08
N VAL A 184 -5.56 4.72 -9.38
CA VAL A 184 -4.36 4.74 -10.22
C VAL A 184 -4.65 4.09 -11.57
N GLY A 185 -4.52 4.85 -12.63
CA GLY A 185 -4.74 4.38 -14.01
C GLY A 185 -3.71 3.34 -14.45
N CYS A 186 -4.14 2.49 -15.40
CA CYS A 186 -3.35 1.38 -15.93
C CYS A 186 -1.96 1.82 -16.41
N GLY A 187 -0.95 0.97 -16.21
CA GLY A 187 0.41 1.18 -16.69
C GLY A 187 1.16 2.32 -16.01
N SER A 188 0.63 2.89 -14.93
CA SER A 188 1.28 3.98 -14.21
C SER A 188 2.39 3.48 -13.31
N ILE A 189 3.44 4.28 -13.16
CA ILE A 189 4.58 4.02 -12.29
C ILE A 189 4.60 5.03 -11.16
N LEU A 190 4.46 4.55 -9.94
CA LEU A 190 4.63 5.33 -8.73
C LEU A 190 6.09 5.21 -8.28
N ASN A 191 6.86 6.28 -8.45
CA ASN A 191 8.29 6.28 -8.11
C ASN A 191 8.52 6.22 -6.60
N PRO A 192 9.71 5.79 -6.15
CA PRO A 192 10.01 5.65 -4.73
C PRO A 192 9.69 6.91 -3.91
N GLY A 193 8.92 6.73 -2.83
CA GLY A 193 8.49 7.81 -1.96
C GLY A 193 7.32 8.65 -2.51
N THR A 194 6.58 8.14 -3.49
CA THR A 194 5.35 8.78 -3.95
C THR A 194 4.27 8.67 -2.88
N ILE A 195 3.60 9.78 -2.58
CA ILE A 195 2.46 9.85 -1.67
C ILE A 195 1.29 10.51 -2.40
N VAL A 196 0.16 9.83 -2.46
CA VAL A 196 -1.05 10.34 -3.12
C VAL A 196 -2.13 10.58 -2.07
N GLY A 197 -2.57 11.83 -1.95
CA GLY A 197 -3.63 12.23 -1.03
C GLY A 197 -4.98 11.61 -1.41
N ARG A 198 -5.89 11.54 -0.44
CA ARG A 198 -7.22 10.93 -0.57
C ARG A 198 -8.01 11.44 -1.78
N HIS A 199 -8.89 10.56 -2.32
CA HIS A 199 -9.83 10.91 -3.40
C HIS A 199 -9.16 11.51 -4.65
N SER A 200 -7.92 11.09 -4.94
CA SER A 200 -7.19 11.55 -6.12
C SER A 200 -7.16 10.50 -7.20
N ASN A 201 -7.07 10.96 -8.43
CA ASN A 201 -7.04 10.12 -9.62
C ASN A 201 -5.75 10.34 -10.40
N ILE A 202 -4.99 9.28 -10.61
CA ILE A 202 -3.79 9.26 -11.44
C ILE A 202 -4.18 8.73 -12.82
N TYR A 203 -4.00 9.52 -13.87
CA TYR A 203 -4.34 9.09 -15.23
C TYR A 203 -3.43 7.97 -15.70
N PRO A 204 -3.92 7.11 -16.61
CA PRO A 204 -3.13 6.00 -17.17
C PRO A 204 -1.79 6.46 -17.75
N LEU A 205 -0.80 5.54 -17.72
CA LEU A 205 0.55 5.75 -18.25
C LEU A 205 1.30 6.93 -17.63
N SER A 206 0.98 7.26 -16.39
CA SER A 206 1.65 8.33 -15.67
C SER A 206 2.90 7.84 -14.93
N SER A 207 3.95 8.68 -14.91
CA SER A 207 5.10 8.51 -14.02
C SER A 207 5.00 9.54 -12.91
N VAL A 208 4.63 9.09 -11.71
CA VAL A 208 4.34 9.95 -10.55
C VAL A 208 5.52 9.99 -9.59
N ARG A 209 5.84 11.15 -9.06
CA ARG A 209 6.90 11.34 -8.06
C ARG A 209 6.50 12.40 -7.04
N GLY A 210 6.85 12.16 -5.78
CA GLY A 210 6.58 13.08 -4.68
C GLY A 210 5.10 13.07 -4.25
N TYR A 211 4.65 14.17 -3.65
CA TYR A 211 3.31 14.28 -3.11
C TYR A 211 2.32 14.80 -4.16
N VAL A 212 1.23 14.07 -4.31
CA VAL A 212 0.03 14.48 -5.07
C VAL A 212 -1.04 14.90 -4.07
N ALA A 213 -1.56 16.12 -4.20
CA ALA A 213 -2.57 16.64 -3.29
C ALA A 213 -3.87 15.81 -3.35
N GLY A 214 -4.55 15.68 -2.21
CA GLY A 214 -5.86 15.05 -2.17
C GLY A 214 -6.90 15.78 -3.02
N HIS A 215 -7.95 15.06 -3.43
CA HIS A 215 -9.05 15.57 -4.27
C HIS A 215 -8.56 16.18 -5.59
N SER A 216 -7.54 15.59 -6.20
CA SER A 216 -6.95 16.10 -7.43
C SER A 216 -6.86 15.04 -8.53
N ILE A 217 -6.67 15.52 -9.76
CA ILE A 217 -6.39 14.69 -10.93
C ILE A 217 -4.96 14.94 -11.36
N TYR A 218 -4.13 13.90 -11.35
CA TYR A 218 -2.77 13.94 -11.89
C TYR A 218 -2.79 13.45 -13.34
N LYS A 219 -2.40 14.33 -14.26
CA LYS A 219 -2.28 14.00 -15.69
C LYS A 219 -1.09 14.72 -16.32
N LEU A 220 -0.47 14.10 -17.31
CA LEU A 220 0.48 14.76 -18.19
C LEU A 220 -0.30 15.71 -19.10
N SER A 221 0.10 16.99 -19.17
CA SER A 221 -0.43 17.90 -20.17
C SER A 221 0.33 17.68 -21.46
N LEU A 222 -0.40 17.55 -22.59
CA LEU A 222 0.18 17.52 -23.93
C LEU A 222 0.54 18.96 -24.30
N ILE A 223 1.84 19.23 -24.56
CA ILE A 223 2.28 20.48 -25.13
C ILE A 223 2.44 20.24 -26.63
N HIS A 224 1.60 20.87 -27.44
CA HIS A 224 1.82 20.94 -28.87
C HIS A 224 2.89 22.02 -29.15
N ILE A 225 3.96 21.61 -29.82
CA ILE A 225 5.01 22.51 -30.32
C ILE A 225 4.65 22.94 -31.73
#